data_30d202751951383412ac696fa17218ab
#
_entry.id   30d202751951383412ac696fa17218ab
#
_cell.length_a   1.000
_cell.length_b   1.000
_cell.length_c   1.000
_cell.angle_alpha   90.00
_cell.angle_beta   90.00
_cell.angle_gamma   90.00
#
_symmetry.space_group_name_H-M   'P 1'
#
loop_
_entity.id
_entity.type
_entity.pdbx_description
1 polymer ?
#
loop_
_entity_poly.entity_id
_entity_poly.type
_entity_poly.pdbx_seq_one_letter_code
_entity_poly.pdbx_strand_id
1 'polypeptide(L)'
;ERDFPRALMIGLLLAGTVYWACTVLVLHFNAFGEEKAAAASLPGIVVQLFGVKALWVACVIGYLACFASLNIYIQSFARLVWSQALYKPDSPLSRLSKRQLPVNALNSVLGCCVVSSLAIYLLDINLDALIVYANGIFIMIYLLCMLAGCRLLKGRFKALAAVGCVLCLMLLAMVGWKSVYAIVMLAGLWVFLPKRQKPQAR
;
A
#
# COMPACT_ATOMS: atom_id res chain seq x y z
N GLU A 1 -16.50 -10.10 16.30
CA GLU A 1 -15.37 -10.82 15.67
C GLU A 1 -15.73 -11.52 14.35
N ARG A 2 -16.99 -11.94 14.16
CA ARG A 2 -17.45 -12.59 12.91
C ARG A 2 -17.67 -11.63 11.73
N ASP A 3 -17.91 -10.36 12.00
CA ASP A 3 -18.25 -9.38 10.96
C ASP A 3 -17.02 -8.83 10.26
N PHE A 4 -15.86 -8.81 10.91
CA PHE A 4 -14.61 -8.33 10.34
C PHE A 4 -14.15 -9.12 9.08
N PRO A 5 -14.08 -10.48 9.09
CA PRO A 5 -13.74 -11.24 7.90
C PRO A 5 -14.74 -11.07 6.76
N ARG A 6 -16.04 -10.95 7.07
CA ARG A 6 -17.08 -10.72 6.07
C ARG A 6 -16.95 -9.35 5.40
N ALA A 7 -16.75 -8.30 6.20
CA ALA A 7 -16.53 -6.95 5.68
C ALA A 7 -15.27 -6.89 4.80
N LEU A 8 -14.20 -7.58 5.21
CA LEU A 8 -12.96 -7.67 4.42
C LEU A 8 -13.20 -8.37 3.08
N MET A 9 -13.93 -9.49 3.06
CA MET A 9 -14.26 -10.23 1.84
C MET A 9 -15.10 -9.40 0.89
N ILE A 10 -16.14 -8.73 1.40
CA ILE A 10 -17.00 -7.85 0.58
C ILE A 10 -16.19 -6.69 -0.01
N GLY A 11 -15.34 -6.04 0.81
CA GLY A 11 -14.47 -4.96 0.37
C GLY A 11 -13.49 -5.42 -0.71
N LEU A 12 -12.89 -6.60 -0.54
CA LEU A 12 -11.97 -7.18 -1.53
C LEU A 12 -12.66 -7.52 -2.84
N LEU A 13 -13.85 -8.13 -2.81
CA LEU A 13 -14.63 -8.44 -3.99
C LEU A 13 -15.06 -7.18 -4.73
N LEU A 14 -15.54 -6.17 -4.00
CA LEU A 14 -15.92 -4.89 -4.58
C LEU A 14 -14.73 -4.19 -5.24
N ALA A 15 -13.60 -4.08 -4.54
CA ALA A 15 -12.39 -3.51 -5.10
C ALA A 15 -11.90 -4.28 -6.33
N GLY A 16 -11.88 -5.61 -6.27
CA GLY A 16 -11.50 -6.47 -7.40
C GLY A 16 -12.40 -6.26 -8.63
N THR A 17 -13.71 -6.15 -8.43
CA THR A 17 -14.66 -5.86 -9.51
C THR A 17 -14.40 -4.50 -10.15
N VAL A 18 -14.16 -3.47 -9.33
CA VAL A 18 -13.83 -2.12 -9.83
C VAL A 18 -12.52 -2.13 -10.62
N TYR A 19 -11.47 -2.76 -10.09
CA TYR A 19 -10.19 -2.86 -10.81
C TYR A 19 -10.32 -3.63 -12.12
N TRP A 20 -11.06 -4.73 -12.13
CA TRP A 20 -11.33 -5.50 -13.34
C TRP A 20 -12.08 -4.65 -14.38
N ALA A 21 -13.14 -3.96 -13.98
CA ALA A 21 -13.90 -3.07 -14.87
C ALA A 21 -13.03 -1.95 -15.44
N CYS A 22 -12.20 -1.29 -14.60
CA CYS A 22 -11.26 -0.27 -15.07
C CYS A 22 -10.24 -0.84 -16.07
N THR A 23 -9.71 -2.03 -15.82
CA THR A 23 -8.75 -2.68 -16.73
C THR A 23 -9.40 -2.98 -18.08
N VAL A 24 -10.62 -3.53 -18.09
CA VAL A 24 -11.37 -3.79 -19.33
C VAL A 24 -11.62 -2.50 -20.10
N LEU A 25 -11.99 -1.41 -19.42
CA LEU A 25 -12.19 -0.12 -20.06
C LEU A 25 -10.91 0.42 -20.70
N VAL A 26 -9.79 0.39 -19.97
CA VAL A 26 -8.49 0.86 -20.48
C VAL A 26 -8.05 0.05 -21.70
N LEU A 27 -8.26 -1.26 -21.69
CA LEU A 27 -7.94 -2.13 -22.82
C LEU A 27 -8.88 -1.88 -24.01
N HIS A 28 -10.18 -1.71 -23.77
CA HIS A 28 -11.17 -1.49 -24.82
C HIS A 28 -10.95 -0.16 -25.56
N PHE A 29 -10.57 0.89 -24.85
CA PHE A 29 -10.30 2.21 -25.44
C PHE A 29 -8.85 2.39 -25.90
N ASN A 30 -8.01 1.34 -25.85
CA ASN A 30 -6.57 1.41 -26.18
C ASN A 30 -5.83 2.57 -25.49
N ALA A 31 -6.26 2.91 -24.26
CA ALA A 31 -5.71 4.02 -23.49
C ALA A 31 -4.41 3.62 -22.78
N PHE A 32 -3.50 2.95 -23.51
CA PHE A 32 -2.21 2.45 -23.02
C PHE A 32 -1.15 2.56 -24.12
N GLY A 33 0.12 2.54 -23.73
CA GLY A 33 1.26 2.43 -24.67
C GLY A 33 1.99 3.73 -25.00
N GLU A 34 1.37 4.89 -24.95
CA GLU A 34 2.06 6.19 -25.02
C GLU A 34 2.13 6.83 -23.63
N GLU A 35 3.27 7.45 -23.27
CA GLU A 35 3.43 8.10 -21.95
C GLU A 35 2.33 9.12 -21.65
N LYS A 36 1.90 9.89 -22.66
CA LYS A 36 0.81 10.87 -22.53
C LYS A 36 -0.56 10.20 -22.37
N ALA A 37 -0.79 9.06 -23.02
CA ALA A 37 -2.02 8.30 -22.91
C ALA A 37 -2.11 7.55 -21.57
N ALA A 38 -1.00 7.03 -21.07
CA ALA A 38 -0.95 6.35 -19.77
C ALA A 38 -1.26 7.30 -18.61
N ALA A 39 -0.71 8.53 -18.63
CA ALA A 39 -0.96 9.53 -17.58
C ALA A 39 -2.40 10.08 -17.57
N ALA A 40 -3.12 10.01 -18.70
CA ALA A 40 -4.48 10.53 -18.85
C ALA A 40 -5.50 9.44 -19.18
N SER A 41 -5.21 8.16 -18.95
CA SER A 41 -6.05 7.04 -19.40
C SER A 41 -7.50 7.14 -18.94
N LEU A 42 -7.77 7.29 -17.65
CA LEU A 42 -9.14 7.43 -17.14
C LEU A 42 -9.81 8.76 -17.52
N PRO A 43 -9.15 9.92 -17.33
CA PRO A 43 -9.68 11.19 -17.82
C PRO A 43 -9.92 11.20 -19.32
N GLY A 44 -9.04 10.59 -20.12
CA GLY A 44 -9.20 10.45 -21.57
C GLY A 44 -10.45 9.66 -21.97
N ILE A 45 -10.71 8.55 -21.30
CA ILE A 45 -11.92 7.73 -21.51
C ILE A 45 -13.18 8.53 -21.14
N VAL A 46 -13.15 9.28 -20.04
CA VAL A 46 -14.30 10.14 -19.64
C VAL A 46 -14.59 11.20 -20.69
N VAL A 47 -13.57 11.82 -21.29
CA VAL A 47 -13.75 12.79 -22.37
C VAL A 47 -14.36 12.15 -23.62
N GLN A 48 -13.93 10.95 -23.99
CA GLN A 48 -14.47 10.23 -25.14
C GLN A 48 -15.94 9.82 -24.95
N LEU A 49 -16.33 9.42 -23.74
CA LEU A 49 -17.69 8.94 -23.45
C LEU A 49 -18.68 10.08 -23.15
N PHE A 50 -18.25 11.10 -22.42
CA PHE A 50 -19.14 12.12 -21.84
C PHE A 50 -18.79 13.55 -22.27
N GLY A 51 -17.73 13.71 -23.07
CA GLY A 51 -17.26 15.00 -23.54
C GLY A 51 -16.44 15.78 -22.51
N VAL A 52 -15.85 16.90 -22.97
CA VAL A 52 -14.89 17.72 -22.21
C VAL A 52 -15.48 18.29 -20.91
N LYS A 53 -16.78 18.55 -20.86
CA LYS A 53 -17.45 19.07 -19.66
C LYS A 53 -17.42 18.08 -18.48
N ALA A 54 -17.49 16.77 -18.76
CA ALA A 54 -17.42 15.73 -17.75
C ALA A 54 -16.02 15.55 -17.15
N LEU A 55 -14.98 16.00 -17.85
CA LEU A 55 -13.60 15.96 -17.37
C LEU A 55 -13.43 16.66 -16.03
N TRP A 56 -14.01 17.85 -15.88
CA TRP A 56 -13.93 18.61 -14.61
C TRP A 56 -14.51 17.86 -13.44
N VAL A 57 -15.67 17.23 -13.63
CA VAL A 57 -16.33 16.43 -12.61
C VAL A 57 -15.46 15.22 -12.24
N ALA A 58 -14.93 14.52 -13.24
CA ALA A 58 -14.04 13.38 -13.02
C ALA A 58 -12.77 13.77 -12.27
N CYS A 59 -12.15 14.89 -12.62
CA CYS A 59 -10.95 15.40 -11.94
C CYS A 59 -11.24 15.76 -10.47
N VAL A 60 -12.36 16.42 -10.18
CA VAL A 60 -12.75 16.75 -8.80
C VAL A 60 -12.99 15.50 -7.98
N ILE A 61 -13.73 14.52 -8.52
CA ILE A 61 -13.98 13.24 -7.85
C ILE A 61 -12.66 12.50 -7.60
N GLY A 62 -11.79 12.43 -8.60
CA GLY A 62 -10.48 11.80 -8.48
C GLY A 62 -9.62 12.47 -7.42
N TYR A 63 -9.59 13.80 -7.40
CA TYR A 63 -8.87 14.56 -6.37
C TYR A 63 -9.39 14.27 -4.97
N LEU A 64 -10.71 14.30 -4.77
CA LEU A 64 -11.33 14.00 -3.47
C LEU A 64 -11.05 12.55 -3.03
N ALA A 65 -11.10 11.60 -3.96
CA ALA A 65 -10.78 10.19 -3.68
C ALA A 65 -9.32 10.00 -3.27
N CYS A 66 -8.37 10.64 -3.96
CA CYS A 66 -6.97 10.64 -3.60
C CYS A 66 -6.74 11.27 -2.22
N PHE A 67 -7.36 12.43 -1.97
CA PHE A 67 -7.25 13.12 -0.68
C PHE A 67 -7.79 12.26 0.47
N ALA A 68 -8.96 11.63 0.30
CA ALA A 68 -9.54 10.73 1.29
C ALA A 68 -8.63 9.53 1.57
N SER A 69 -8.07 8.91 0.52
CA SER A 69 -7.15 7.79 0.64
C SER A 69 -5.88 8.16 1.38
N LEU A 70 -5.27 9.30 1.04
CA LEU A 70 -4.07 9.82 1.73
C LEU A 70 -4.33 10.03 3.23
N ASN A 71 -5.48 10.59 3.60
CA ASN A 71 -5.83 10.78 5.01
C ASN A 71 -5.91 9.44 5.77
N ILE A 72 -6.51 8.41 5.17
CA ILE A 72 -6.60 7.08 5.79
C ILE A 72 -5.21 6.47 5.97
N TYR A 73 -4.35 6.55 4.95
CA TYR A 73 -2.99 6.02 5.02
C TYR A 73 -2.15 6.74 6.07
N ILE A 74 -2.14 8.08 6.10
CA ILE A 74 -1.38 8.87 7.07
C ILE A 74 -1.81 8.54 8.50
N GLN A 75 -3.12 8.45 8.76
CA GLN A 75 -3.62 8.08 10.09
C GLN A 75 -3.25 6.65 10.48
N SER A 76 -3.29 5.71 9.54
CA SER A 76 -2.90 4.32 9.77
C SER A 76 -1.42 4.21 10.10
N PHE A 77 -0.56 4.91 9.35
CA PHE A 77 0.88 4.99 9.64
C PHE A 77 1.17 5.65 10.98
N ALA A 78 0.48 6.74 11.31
CA ALA A 78 0.64 7.41 12.60
C ALA A 78 0.32 6.48 13.78
N ARG A 79 -0.75 5.68 13.66
CA ARG A 79 -1.11 4.66 14.66
C ARG A 79 -0.08 3.54 14.73
N LEU A 80 0.48 3.12 13.60
CA LEU A 80 1.54 2.12 13.57
C LEU A 80 2.81 2.63 14.26
N VAL A 81 3.25 3.84 13.95
CA VAL A 81 4.41 4.50 14.60
C VAL A 81 4.19 4.63 16.10
N TRP A 82 3.00 5.08 16.50
CA TRP A 82 2.64 5.17 17.91
C TRP A 82 2.67 3.80 18.60
N SER A 83 2.09 2.76 18.00
CA SER A 83 2.09 1.41 18.58
C SER A 83 3.50 0.84 18.76
N GLN A 84 4.41 1.14 17.85
CA GLN A 84 5.83 0.76 17.99
C GLN A 84 6.54 1.60 19.07
N ALA A 85 6.17 2.87 19.22
CA ALA A 85 6.74 3.74 20.26
C ALA A 85 6.33 3.32 21.67
N LEU A 86 5.25 2.59 21.86
CA LEU A 86 4.83 2.05 23.17
C LEU A 86 5.85 1.07 23.77
N TYR A 87 6.69 0.44 22.95
CA TYR A 87 7.79 -0.39 23.44
C TYR A 87 8.95 0.43 24.06
N LYS A 88 8.95 1.77 23.85
CA LYS A 88 9.91 2.71 24.44
C LYS A 88 9.11 3.86 25.10
N PRO A 89 8.69 3.69 26.36
CA PRO A 89 7.78 4.64 27.03
C PRO A 89 8.35 6.06 27.16
N ASP A 90 9.67 6.22 27.12
CA ASP A 90 10.35 7.53 27.18
C ASP A 90 10.33 8.29 25.84
N SER A 91 9.82 7.66 24.78
CA SER A 91 9.74 8.29 23.47
C SER A 91 8.61 9.34 23.44
N PRO A 92 8.87 10.55 22.92
CA PRO A 92 7.83 11.56 22.75
C PRO A 92 6.71 11.09 21.79
N LEU A 93 6.98 10.09 20.96
CA LEU A 93 6.02 9.49 20.02
C LEU A 93 4.97 8.60 20.72
N SER A 94 5.25 8.12 21.95
CA SER A 94 4.32 7.31 22.74
C SER A 94 3.19 8.12 23.38
N ARG A 95 3.35 9.46 23.46
CA ARG A 95 2.40 10.34 24.13
C ARG A 95 1.14 10.55 23.31
N LEU A 96 -0.01 10.39 23.97
CA LEU A 96 -1.33 10.71 23.41
C LEU A 96 -1.73 12.13 23.79
N SER A 97 -2.41 12.81 22.89
CA SER A 97 -3.07 14.10 23.19
C SER A 97 -4.27 13.90 24.11
N LYS A 98 -4.81 15.00 24.68
CA LYS A 98 -6.03 15.00 25.50
C LYS A 98 -7.23 14.31 24.79
N ARG A 99 -7.23 14.27 23.46
CA ARG A 99 -8.26 13.63 22.64
C ARG A 99 -7.91 12.17 22.24
N GLN A 100 -6.97 11.53 22.93
CA GLN A 100 -6.52 10.16 22.66
C GLN A 100 -5.94 9.98 21.23
N LEU A 101 -5.42 11.05 20.62
CA LEU A 101 -4.80 11.02 19.31
C LEU A 101 -3.28 11.05 19.43
N PRO A 102 -2.53 10.24 18.65
CA PRO A 102 -1.07 10.24 18.63
C PRO A 102 -0.51 11.39 17.77
N VAL A 103 -0.71 12.64 18.23
CA VAL A 103 -0.38 13.86 17.45
C VAL A 103 1.11 13.91 17.11
N ASN A 104 1.99 13.52 18.03
CA ASN A 104 3.43 13.52 17.78
C ASN A 104 3.82 12.50 16.68
N ALA A 105 3.23 11.32 16.72
CA ALA A 105 3.42 10.32 15.67
C ALA A 105 2.85 10.81 14.33
N LEU A 106 1.68 11.45 14.34
CA LEU A 106 1.07 12.03 13.15
C LEU A 106 1.96 13.11 12.52
N ASN A 107 2.45 14.06 13.33
CA ASN A 107 3.35 15.11 12.87
C ASN A 107 4.68 14.53 12.32
N SER A 108 5.21 13.48 12.94
CA SER A 108 6.40 12.79 12.45
C SER A 108 6.17 12.16 11.07
N VAL A 109 5.03 11.50 10.87
CA VAL A 109 4.66 10.91 9.57
C VAL A 109 4.46 11.99 8.51
N LEU A 110 3.73 13.07 8.83
CA LEU A 110 3.55 14.20 7.93
C LEU A 110 4.89 14.85 7.55
N GLY A 111 5.76 15.09 8.52
CA GLY A 111 7.10 15.62 8.28
C GLY A 111 7.91 14.72 7.34
N CYS A 112 7.87 13.41 7.56
CA CYS A 112 8.52 12.43 6.69
C CYS A 112 7.95 12.49 5.26
N CYS A 113 6.62 12.59 5.10
CA CYS A 113 5.97 12.72 3.79
C CYS A 113 6.42 14.00 3.06
N VAL A 114 6.46 15.14 3.77
CA VAL A 114 6.92 16.41 3.17
C VAL A 114 8.37 16.33 2.73
N VAL A 115 9.25 15.82 3.60
CA VAL A 115 10.69 15.65 3.28
C VAL A 115 10.87 14.70 2.09
N SER A 116 10.15 13.58 2.06
CA SER A 116 10.21 12.63 0.95
C SER A 116 9.72 13.25 -0.36
N SER A 117 8.61 13.99 -0.33
CA SER A 117 8.08 14.67 -1.52
C SER A 117 9.05 15.72 -2.05
N LEU A 118 9.67 16.47 -1.14
CA LEU A 118 10.69 17.46 -1.52
C LEU A 118 11.93 16.79 -2.09
N ALA A 119 12.38 15.70 -1.51
CA ALA A 119 13.52 14.93 -2.01
C ALA A 119 13.26 14.36 -3.42
N ILE A 120 12.06 13.80 -3.66
CA ILE A 120 11.65 13.31 -4.98
C ILE A 120 11.69 14.42 -6.01
N TYR A 121 11.17 15.60 -5.66
CA TYR A 121 11.16 16.77 -6.54
C TYR A 121 12.57 17.30 -6.84
N LEU A 122 13.42 17.42 -5.81
CA LEU A 122 14.78 17.97 -5.97
C LEU A 122 15.75 17.02 -6.71
N LEU A 123 15.53 15.70 -6.56
CA LEU A 123 16.37 14.67 -7.17
C LEU A 123 15.84 14.20 -8.53
N ASP A 124 14.74 14.78 -9.00
CA ASP A 124 14.06 14.41 -10.25
C ASP A 124 13.81 12.91 -10.40
N ILE A 125 13.34 12.28 -9.28
CA ILE A 125 13.15 10.84 -9.23
C ILE A 125 11.88 10.48 -10.00
N ASN A 126 12.00 9.54 -10.91
CA ASN A 126 10.88 9.02 -11.70
C ASN A 126 9.86 8.32 -10.78
N LEU A 127 8.61 8.82 -10.77
CA LEU A 127 7.51 8.28 -9.96
C LEU A 127 7.17 6.83 -10.33
N ASP A 128 7.25 6.47 -11.62
CA ASP A 128 6.97 5.11 -12.08
C ASP A 128 7.95 4.10 -11.46
N ALA A 129 9.22 4.48 -11.37
CA ALA A 129 10.22 3.66 -10.71
C ALA A 129 9.89 3.46 -9.22
N LEU A 130 9.46 4.51 -8.52
CA LEU A 130 9.06 4.43 -7.11
C LEU A 130 7.85 3.51 -6.91
N ILE A 131 6.86 3.57 -7.79
CA ILE A 131 5.68 2.69 -7.74
C ILE A 131 6.10 1.23 -7.91
N VAL A 132 7.00 0.93 -8.86
CA VAL A 132 7.51 -0.43 -9.05
C VAL A 132 8.26 -0.94 -7.82
N TYR A 133 9.11 -0.11 -7.20
CA TYR A 133 9.81 -0.48 -5.97
C TYR A 133 8.85 -0.69 -4.79
N ALA A 134 7.86 0.17 -4.62
CA ALA A 134 6.83 0.04 -3.59
C ALA A 134 6.04 -1.26 -3.77
N ASN A 135 5.61 -1.57 -4.99
CA ASN A 135 4.91 -2.81 -5.30
C ASN A 135 5.75 -4.06 -4.98
N GLY A 136 7.05 -4.04 -5.27
CA GLY A 136 7.97 -5.12 -4.90
C GLY A 136 7.99 -5.38 -3.38
N ILE A 137 8.00 -4.32 -2.57
CA ILE A 137 7.94 -4.43 -1.10
C ILE A 137 6.59 -5.02 -0.65
N PHE A 138 5.47 -4.58 -1.23
CA PHE A 138 4.15 -5.11 -0.90
C PHE A 138 4.04 -6.61 -1.23
N ILE A 139 4.49 -7.03 -2.40
CA ILE A 139 4.49 -8.46 -2.79
C ILE A 139 5.30 -9.28 -1.79
N MET A 140 6.46 -8.76 -1.34
CA MET A 140 7.28 -9.43 -0.35
C MET A 140 6.57 -9.55 1.01
N ILE A 141 5.87 -8.51 1.47
CA ILE A 141 5.08 -8.56 2.70
C ILE A 141 3.96 -9.59 2.58
N TYR A 142 3.25 -9.62 1.44
CA TYR A 142 2.22 -10.63 1.19
C TYR A 142 2.81 -12.05 1.17
N LEU A 143 3.97 -12.24 0.56
CA LEU A 143 4.66 -13.54 0.56
C LEU A 143 4.96 -14.01 1.99
N LEU A 144 5.49 -13.12 2.84
CA LEU A 144 5.74 -13.44 4.25
C LEU A 144 4.45 -13.77 5.01
N CYS A 145 3.37 -13.04 4.77
CA CYS A 145 2.06 -13.33 5.36
C CYS A 145 1.53 -14.70 4.91
N MET A 146 1.66 -15.04 3.62
CA MET A 146 1.24 -16.34 3.09
C MET A 146 2.10 -17.48 3.63
N LEU A 147 3.42 -17.30 3.76
CA LEU A 147 4.31 -18.27 4.40
C LEU A 147 3.95 -18.50 5.87
N ALA A 148 3.64 -17.45 6.60
CA ALA A 148 3.14 -17.56 7.97
C ALA A 148 1.80 -18.31 8.00
N GLY A 149 0.90 -18.01 7.07
CA GLY A 149 -0.37 -18.73 6.90
C GLY A 149 -0.17 -20.23 6.64
N CYS A 150 0.77 -20.60 5.80
CA CYS A 150 1.11 -22.01 5.54
C CYS A 150 1.59 -22.76 6.79
N ARG A 151 2.21 -22.04 7.74
CA ARG A 151 2.68 -22.64 9.01
C ARG A 151 1.58 -22.70 10.08
N LEU A 152 0.70 -21.70 10.12
CA LEU A 152 -0.29 -21.54 11.17
C LEU A 152 -1.63 -22.19 10.84
N LEU A 153 -2.02 -22.21 9.56
CA LEU A 153 -3.31 -22.73 9.11
C LEU A 153 -3.26 -24.24 8.86
N LYS A 154 -4.41 -24.89 9.05
CA LYS A 154 -4.59 -26.34 8.82
C LYS A 154 -5.67 -26.58 7.75
N GLY A 155 -5.62 -27.74 7.09
CA GLY A 155 -6.62 -28.17 6.12
C GLY A 155 -6.67 -27.29 4.86
N ARG A 156 -7.88 -26.97 4.37
CA ARG A 156 -8.12 -26.24 3.12
C ARG A 156 -7.49 -24.84 3.12
N PHE A 157 -7.44 -24.19 4.26
CA PHE A 157 -6.85 -22.85 4.36
C PHE A 157 -5.33 -22.86 4.17
N LYS A 158 -4.65 -23.95 4.53
CA LYS A 158 -3.23 -24.14 4.23
C LYS A 158 -2.99 -24.24 2.72
N ALA A 159 -3.85 -24.95 2.00
CA ALA A 159 -3.76 -25.06 0.53
C ALA A 159 -3.96 -23.69 -0.15
N LEU A 160 -4.94 -22.90 0.30
CA LEU A 160 -5.14 -21.53 -0.19
C LEU A 160 -3.92 -20.64 0.07
N ALA A 161 -3.33 -20.72 1.26
CA ALA A 161 -2.11 -19.98 1.57
C ALA A 161 -0.93 -20.42 0.68
N ALA A 162 -0.80 -21.71 0.37
CA ALA A 162 0.23 -22.23 -0.54
C ALA A 162 0.04 -21.71 -1.98
N VAL A 163 -1.20 -21.68 -2.48
CA VAL A 163 -1.51 -21.05 -3.78
C VAL A 163 -1.13 -19.57 -3.76
N GLY A 164 -1.46 -18.85 -2.68
CA GLY A 164 -1.05 -17.44 -2.50
C GLY A 164 0.47 -17.27 -2.53
N CYS A 165 1.25 -18.17 -1.92
CA CYS A 165 2.71 -18.16 -2.01
C CYS A 165 3.19 -18.31 -3.46
N VAL A 166 2.65 -19.26 -4.20
CA VAL A 166 3.02 -19.49 -5.61
C VAL A 166 2.72 -18.25 -6.45
N LEU A 167 1.54 -17.65 -6.29
CA LEU A 167 1.17 -16.43 -6.99
C LEU A 167 2.11 -15.26 -6.64
N CYS A 168 2.43 -15.06 -5.37
CA CYS A 168 3.40 -14.02 -4.96
C CYS A 168 4.79 -14.26 -5.55
N LEU A 169 5.26 -15.51 -5.61
CA LEU A 169 6.54 -15.85 -6.24
C LEU A 169 6.51 -15.59 -7.74
N MET A 170 5.43 -15.93 -8.44
CA MET A 170 5.27 -15.63 -9.86
C MET A 170 5.29 -14.12 -10.11
N LEU A 171 4.56 -13.34 -9.33
CA LEU A 171 4.56 -11.88 -9.43
C LEU A 171 5.95 -11.30 -9.15
N LEU A 172 6.67 -11.83 -8.16
CA LEU A 172 8.03 -11.40 -7.84
C LEU A 172 8.99 -11.68 -9.01
N ALA A 173 8.85 -12.83 -9.66
CA ALA A 173 9.61 -13.19 -10.85
C ALA A 173 9.31 -12.27 -12.04
N MET A 174 8.04 -11.86 -12.23
CA MET A 174 7.64 -10.92 -13.29
C MET A 174 8.18 -9.50 -13.06
N VAL A 175 8.34 -9.05 -11.82
CA VAL A 175 8.98 -7.76 -11.50
C VAL A 175 10.49 -7.77 -11.86
N GLY A 176 11.09 -8.96 -12.00
CA GLY A 176 12.45 -9.16 -12.49
C GLY A 176 13.51 -8.65 -11.52
N TRP A 177 14.61 -8.12 -12.07
CA TRP A 177 15.78 -7.68 -11.30
C TRP A 177 15.47 -6.62 -10.23
N LYS A 178 14.42 -5.81 -10.44
CA LYS A 178 13.97 -4.81 -9.47
C LYS A 178 13.43 -5.44 -8.15
N SER A 179 13.08 -6.74 -8.15
CA SER A 179 12.66 -7.45 -6.93
C SER A 179 13.82 -7.74 -5.96
N VAL A 180 15.06 -7.75 -6.45
CA VAL A 180 16.26 -7.94 -5.62
C VAL A 180 16.37 -6.85 -4.55
N TYR A 181 15.98 -5.62 -4.89
CA TYR A 181 15.91 -4.52 -3.91
C TYR A 181 15.01 -4.84 -2.71
N ALA A 182 13.83 -5.41 -2.93
CA ALA A 182 12.91 -5.77 -1.86
C ALA A 182 13.50 -6.85 -0.94
N ILE A 183 14.24 -7.81 -1.51
CA ILE A 183 14.94 -8.87 -0.76
C ILE A 183 16.07 -8.27 0.08
N VAL A 184 16.87 -7.38 -0.50
CA VAL A 184 17.99 -6.71 0.20
C VAL A 184 17.46 -5.85 1.35
N MET A 185 16.38 -5.09 1.13
CA MET A 185 15.73 -4.29 2.18
C MET A 185 15.19 -5.17 3.32
N LEU A 186 14.59 -6.30 3.00
CA LEU A 186 14.08 -7.23 4.01
C LEU A 186 15.21 -7.90 4.80
N ALA A 187 16.27 -8.31 4.12
CA ALA A 187 17.48 -8.87 4.77
C ALA A 187 18.14 -7.83 5.67
N GLY A 188 18.26 -6.57 5.21
CA GLY A 188 18.76 -5.46 6.01
C GLY A 188 17.90 -5.22 7.26
N LEU A 189 16.58 -5.16 7.10
CA LEU A 189 15.65 -5.04 8.24
C LEU A 189 15.81 -6.21 9.23
N TRP A 190 16.00 -7.43 8.74
CA TRP A 190 16.16 -8.61 9.60
C TRP A 190 17.46 -8.58 10.40
N VAL A 191 18.53 -8.00 9.86
CA VAL A 191 19.83 -7.82 10.52
C VAL A 191 19.76 -6.69 11.56
N PHE A 192 19.05 -5.59 11.22
CA PHE A 192 18.95 -4.40 12.10
C PHE A 192 17.86 -4.49 13.17
N LEU A 193 16.86 -5.37 13.00
CA LEU A 193 15.86 -5.58 14.05
C LEU A 193 16.51 -6.30 15.23
N PRO A 194 16.61 -5.67 16.41
CA PRO A 194 17.14 -6.33 17.60
C PRO A 194 16.29 -7.57 17.89
N LYS A 195 16.92 -8.72 18.09
CA LYS A 195 16.26 -9.96 18.51
C LYS A 195 15.29 -9.62 19.65
N ARG A 196 14.00 -9.77 19.37
CA ARG A 196 12.91 -9.50 20.33
C ARG A 196 13.23 -10.17 21.66
N GLN A 197 13.46 -9.37 22.69
CA GLN A 197 13.29 -9.85 24.05
C GLN A 197 11.86 -10.33 24.20
N LYS A 198 11.69 -11.57 24.70
CA LYS A 198 10.38 -12.17 24.97
C LYS A 198 9.54 -11.19 25.80
N PRO A 199 8.24 -11.01 25.48
CA PRO A 199 7.37 -10.22 26.33
C PRO A 199 7.41 -10.79 27.73
N GLN A 200 7.83 -10.00 28.71
CA GLN A 200 7.60 -10.32 30.10
C GLN A 200 6.09 -10.31 30.30
N ALA A 201 5.52 -11.50 30.53
CA ALA A 201 4.16 -11.66 30.96
C ALA A 201 3.97 -10.87 32.27
N ARG A 202 3.13 -9.84 32.20
CA ARG A 202 2.49 -9.23 33.36
C ARG A 202 1.00 -9.46 33.26
#